data_8f236e06eb6120f524c3568f1b2ba6ab
#
_entry.id   8f236e06eb6120f524c3568f1b2ba6ab
#
_cell.length_a   1.000
_cell.length_b   1.000
_cell.length_c   1.000
_cell.angle_alpha   90.00
_cell.angle_beta   90.00
_cell.angle_gamma   90.00
#
_symmetry.space_group_name_H-M   'P 1'
#
loop_
_entity.id
_entity.type
_entity.pdbx_description
1 polymer ?
#
loop_
_entity_poly.entity_id
_entity_poly.type
_entity_poly.pdbx_seq_one_letter_code
_entity_poly.pdbx_strand_id
1 'polypeptide(L)'
;MPIFIAADHRGFDLKNKLIEYLQEKNIRIEDFGNYQYEPEDDYPDFAKKVSQAVSQNPQESLGIVICGSGIGVSIAANRNKGISCGLGFDENQIKHGRENDHINILALPSDYIDFEKAKKIIDAFLDGKPKMEKKYLRRMEKLNS
;
A
#
# COMPACT_ATOMS: atom_id res chain seq x y z
N MET A 1 -5.80 3.86 -13.42
CA MET A 1 -4.60 3.45 -12.68
C MET A 1 -4.89 2.16 -11.92
N PRO A 2 -4.17 1.06 -12.19
CA PRO A 2 -4.39 -0.20 -11.48
C PRO A 2 -4.03 -0.09 -10.00
N ILE A 3 -4.84 -0.71 -9.15
CA ILE A 3 -4.61 -0.79 -7.71
C ILE A 3 -4.64 -2.25 -7.30
N PHE A 4 -3.60 -2.69 -6.61
CA PHE A 4 -3.45 -4.07 -6.15
C PHE A 4 -3.47 -4.12 -4.63
N ILE A 5 -4.08 -5.13 -4.05
CA ILE A 5 -4.13 -5.29 -2.60
C ILE A 5 -3.83 -6.74 -2.20
N ALA A 6 -3.11 -6.91 -1.10
CA ALA A 6 -2.87 -8.23 -0.52
C ALA A 6 -2.66 -8.11 0.98
N ALA A 7 -2.89 -9.20 1.68
CA ALA A 7 -2.69 -9.28 3.12
C ALA A 7 -2.38 -10.72 3.55
N ASP A 8 -1.66 -10.85 4.66
CA ASP A 8 -1.53 -12.11 5.35
C ASP A 8 -2.75 -12.38 6.24
N HIS A 9 -2.71 -13.44 7.05
CA HIS A 9 -3.81 -13.83 7.93
C HIS A 9 -4.21 -12.70 8.89
N ARG A 10 -3.28 -11.87 9.36
CA ARG A 10 -3.60 -10.80 10.32
C ARG A 10 -4.27 -9.62 9.64
N GLY A 11 -4.02 -9.41 8.36
CA GLY A 11 -4.67 -8.35 7.58
C GLY A 11 -5.87 -8.82 6.76
N PHE A 12 -6.19 -10.10 6.81
CA PHE A 12 -7.21 -10.71 5.97
C PHE A 12 -8.58 -10.03 6.10
N ASP A 13 -9.08 -9.86 7.33
CA ASP A 13 -10.40 -9.26 7.56
C ASP A 13 -10.42 -7.80 7.10
N LEU A 14 -9.39 -7.04 7.44
CA LEU A 14 -9.30 -5.63 7.05
C LEU A 14 -9.23 -5.51 5.52
N LYS A 15 -8.45 -6.38 4.86
CA LYS A 15 -8.36 -6.39 3.39
C LYS A 15 -9.74 -6.53 2.76
N ASN A 16 -10.51 -7.51 3.21
CA ASN A 16 -11.82 -7.79 2.63
C ASN A 16 -12.80 -6.61 2.84
N LYS A 17 -12.78 -5.99 4.01
CA LYS A 17 -13.59 -4.81 4.29
C LYS A 17 -13.19 -3.63 3.41
N LEU A 18 -11.89 -3.44 3.19
CA LEU A 18 -11.40 -2.35 2.37
C LEU A 18 -11.71 -2.56 0.89
N ILE A 19 -11.65 -3.79 0.40
CA ILE A 19 -12.07 -4.11 -0.97
C ILE A 19 -13.54 -3.73 -1.16
N GLU A 20 -14.40 -4.12 -0.23
CA GLU A 20 -15.83 -3.79 -0.29
C GLU A 20 -16.06 -2.27 -0.27
N TYR A 21 -15.36 -1.56 0.62
CA TYR A 21 -15.42 -0.11 0.70
C TYR A 21 -15.05 0.57 -0.64
N LEU A 22 -13.96 0.12 -1.26
CA LEU A 22 -13.48 0.68 -2.52
C LEU A 22 -14.41 0.34 -3.67
N GLN A 23 -14.97 -0.86 -3.69
CA GLN A 23 -15.97 -1.26 -4.70
C GLN A 23 -17.23 -0.41 -4.62
N GLU A 24 -17.69 -0.09 -3.42
CA GLU A 24 -18.85 0.80 -3.20
C GLU A 24 -18.59 2.21 -3.75
N LYS A 25 -17.33 2.63 -3.79
CA LYS A 25 -16.91 3.92 -4.38
C LYS A 25 -16.63 3.81 -5.88
N ASN A 26 -16.90 2.68 -6.49
CA ASN A 26 -16.60 2.39 -7.90
C ASN A 26 -15.10 2.46 -8.23
N ILE A 27 -14.27 2.17 -7.25
CA ILE A 27 -12.81 2.07 -7.43
C ILE A 27 -12.49 0.61 -7.68
N ARG A 28 -11.89 0.33 -8.84
CA ARG A 28 -11.49 -1.02 -9.21
C ARG A 28 -10.19 -1.39 -8.51
N ILE A 29 -10.19 -2.54 -7.81
CA ILE A 29 -9.03 -3.04 -7.11
C ILE A 29 -8.87 -4.54 -7.40
N GLU A 30 -7.63 -4.98 -7.59
CA GLU A 30 -7.30 -6.38 -7.82
C GLU A 30 -6.79 -7.00 -6.52
N ASP A 31 -7.46 -8.07 -6.09
CA ASP A 31 -7.13 -8.82 -4.88
C ASP A 31 -6.08 -9.89 -5.21
N PHE A 32 -4.89 -9.76 -4.63
CA PHE A 32 -3.79 -10.71 -4.79
C PHE A 32 -3.65 -11.68 -3.61
N GLY A 33 -4.65 -11.73 -2.74
CA GLY A 33 -4.73 -12.71 -1.66
C GLY A 33 -4.31 -12.14 -0.30
N ASN A 34 -4.34 -12.96 0.75
CA ASN A 34 -4.80 -14.32 0.69
C ASN A 34 -6.32 -14.35 0.44
N TYR A 35 -6.76 -15.35 -0.29
CA TYR A 35 -8.20 -15.50 -0.63
C TYR A 35 -8.96 -16.28 0.43
N GLN A 36 -8.24 -16.95 1.33
CA GLN A 36 -8.78 -17.69 2.46
C GLN A 36 -7.97 -17.36 3.70
N TYR A 37 -8.63 -17.40 4.86
CA TYR A 37 -7.92 -17.23 6.12
C TYR A 37 -7.01 -18.45 6.34
N GLU A 38 -5.71 -18.20 6.44
CA GLU A 38 -4.70 -19.23 6.66
C GLU A 38 -3.74 -18.77 7.75
N PRO A 39 -3.88 -19.27 9.00
CA PRO A 39 -3.13 -18.72 10.15
C PRO A 39 -1.61 -18.92 10.04
N GLU A 40 -1.16 -19.82 9.17
CA GLU A 40 0.27 -20.12 9.00
C GLU A 40 0.86 -19.48 7.73
N ASP A 41 0.15 -18.57 7.08
CA ASP A 41 0.68 -17.93 5.89
C ASP A 41 1.81 -16.93 6.21
N ASP A 42 2.61 -16.62 5.21
CA ASP A 42 3.77 -15.75 5.32
C ASP A 42 3.54 -14.42 4.61
N TYR A 43 3.65 -13.31 5.35
CA TYR A 43 3.40 -11.98 4.81
C TYR A 43 4.26 -11.63 3.57
N PRO A 44 5.53 -12.09 3.45
CA PRO A 44 6.33 -11.73 2.28
C PRO A 44 5.75 -12.24 0.96
N ASP A 45 5.07 -13.39 0.98
CA ASP A 45 4.46 -13.95 -0.24
C ASP A 45 3.44 -12.99 -0.84
N PHE A 46 2.65 -12.35 0.00
CA PHE A 46 1.61 -11.42 -0.44
C PHE A 46 2.15 -10.04 -0.80
N ALA A 47 3.04 -9.51 0.05
CA ALA A 47 3.68 -8.23 -0.23
C ALA A 47 4.48 -8.26 -1.53
N LYS A 48 5.15 -9.36 -1.83
CA LYS A 48 5.90 -9.54 -3.08
C LYS A 48 5.01 -9.48 -4.30
N LYS A 49 3.85 -10.13 -4.27
CA LYS A 49 2.92 -10.12 -5.40
C LYS A 49 2.51 -8.71 -5.77
N VAL A 50 2.12 -7.92 -4.79
CA VAL A 50 1.74 -6.52 -4.99
C VAL A 50 2.93 -5.70 -5.47
N SER A 51 4.06 -5.84 -4.81
CA SER A 51 5.26 -5.09 -5.12
C SER A 51 5.75 -5.36 -6.54
N GLN A 52 5.76 -6.62 -6.97
CA GLN A 52 6.14 -6.99 -8.33
C GLN A 52 5.18 -6.42 -9.37
N ALA A 53 3.87 -6.44 -9.09
CA ALA A 53 2.88 -5.88 -10.00
C ALA A 53 3.05 -4.35 -10.14
N VAL A 54 3.22 -3.63 -9.03
CA VAL A 54 3.44 -2.19 -9.06
C VAL A 54 4.77 -1.84 -9.74
N SER A 55 5.81 -2.65 -9.56
CA SER A 55 7.12 -2.40 -10.15
C SER A 55 7.13 -2.47 -11.68
N GLN A 56 6.14 -3.10 -12.30
CA GLN A 56 6.02 -3.13 -13.75
C GLN A 56 5.70 -1.74 -14.33
N ASN A 57 4.98 -0.92 -13.56
CA ASN A 57 4.66 0.44 -13.95
C ASN A 57 4.53 1.31 -12.69
N PRO A 58 5.66 1.62 -12.04
CA PRO A 58 5.65 2.18 -10.69
C PRO A 58 5.08 3.60 -10.59
N GLN A 59 4.99 4.31 -11.70
CA GLN A 59 4.42 5.67 -11.71
C GLN A 59 2.92 5.67 -12.02
N GLU A 60 2.38 4.57 -12.50
CA GLU A 60 0.98 4.48 -12.93
C GLU A 60 0.23 3.31 -12.32
N SER A 61 0.73 2.76 -11.22
CA SER A 61 0.03 1.75 -10.45
C SER A 61 0.24 1.98 -8.95
N LEU A 62 -0.66 1.49 -8.13
CA LEU A 62 -0.63 1.63 -6.68
C LEU A 62 -0.85 0.28 -6.02
N GLY A 63 -0.30 0.13 -4.83
CA GLY A 63 -0.48 -1.08 -4.05
C GLY A 63 -0.87 -0.80 -2.62
N ILE A 64 -1.53 -1.78 -2.00
CA ILE A 64 -1.89 -1.77 -0.58
C ILE A 64 -1.51 -3.14 -0.04
N VAL A 65 -0.71 -3.16 1.01
CA VAL A 65 -0.26 -4.40 1.67
C VAL A 65 -0.56 -4.31 3.16
N ILE A 66 -1.07 -5.40 3.73
CA ILE A 66 -1.57 -5.38 5.11
C ILE A 66 -1.03 -6.58 5.88
N CYS A 67 -0.48 -6.34 7.05
CA CYS A 67 -0.21 -7.38 8.05
C CYS A 67 -0.50 -6.80 9.43
N GLY A 68 -0.22 -7.53 10.49
CA GLY A 68 -0.54 -7.09 11.84
C GLY A 68 0.12 -5.77 12.22
N SER A 69 1.43 -5.65 12.02
CA SER A 69 2.19 -4.43 12.35
C SER A 69 2.35 -3.47 11.17
N GLY A 70 2.12 -3.93 9.95
CA GLY A 70 2.45 -3.19 8.73
C GLY A 70 3.94 -3.12 8.43
N ILE A 71 4.79 -3.51 9.38
CA ILE A 71 6.24 -3.39 9.26
C ILE A 71 6.79 -4.46 8.30
N GLY A 72 6.41 -5.72 8.49
CA GLY A 72 6.90 -6.81 7.66
C GLY A 72 6.56 -6.64 6.19
N VAL A 73 5.31 -6.31 5.89
CA VAL A 73 4.90 -6.08 4.48
C VAL A 73 5.59 -4.85 3.88
N SER A 74 5.88 -3.83 4.71
CA SER A 74 6.62 -2.65 4.26
C SER A 74 8.05 -3.02 3.87
N ILE A 75 8.74 -3.81 4.71
CA ILE A 75 10.09 -4.29 4.41
C ILE A 75 10.10 -5.09 3.12
N ALA A 76 9.18 -6.06 3.00
CA ALA A 76 9.12 -6.94 1.83
C ALA A 76 8.83 -6.16 0.55
N ALA A 77 7.90 -5.22 0.58
CA ALA A 77 7.56 -4.41 -0.59
C ALA A 77 8.74 -3.54 -1.04
N ASN A 78 9.46 -2.93 -0.11
CA ASN A 78 10.59 -2.05 -0.42
C ASN A 78 11.83 -2.77 -0.94
N ARG A 79 11.84 -4.10 -0.94
CA ARG A 79 12.95 -4.88 -1.54
C ARG A 79 12.91 -4.90 -3.05
N ASN A 80 11.84 -4.42 -3.68
CA ASN A 80 11.72 -4.36 -5.12
C ASN A 80 12.07 -2.97 -5.63
N LYS A 81 12.84 -2.92 -6.72
CA LYS A 81 13.24 -1.66 -7.34
C LYS A 81 12.02 -0.90 -7.86
N GLY A 82 12.03 0.41 -7.69
CA GLY A 82 10.92 1.26 -8.13
C GLY A 82 9.80 1.39 -7.10
N ILE A 83 9.92 0.69 -5.98
CA ILE A 83 8.91 0.71 -4.93
C ILE A 83 9.32 1.63 -3.80
N SER A 84 8.40 2.49 -3.43
CA SER A 84 8.45 3.31 -2.22
C SER A 84 7.20 2.99 -1.40
N CYS A 85 7.36 2.09 -0.45
CA CYS A 85 6.27 1.67 0.42
C CYS A 85 6.33 2.45 1.72
N GLY A 86 5.22 3.10 2.09
CA GLY A 86 5.10 3.83 3.34
C GLY A 86 4.15 3.14 4.31
N LEU A 87 4.55 3.03 5.57
CA LEU A 87 3.70 2.54 6.65
C LEU A 87 2.73 3.65 7.07
N GLY A 88 1.43 3.41 6.90
CA GLY A 88 0.40 4.38 7.20
C GLY A 88 -0.23 4.19 8.57
N PHE A 89 -0.20 5.21 9.39
CA PHE A 89 -0.90 5.24 10.67
C PHE A 89 -1.79 6.48 10.82
N ASP A 90 -1.69 7.44 9.90
CA ASP A 90 -2.48 8.67 9.92
C ASP A 90 -2.66 9.21 8.50
N GLU A 91 -3.85 9.76 8.22
CA GLU A 91 -4.17 10.28 6.91
C GLU A 91 -3.28 11.45 6.48
N ASN A 92 -2.93 12.34 7.41
CA ASN A 92 -2.07 13.49 7.11
C ASN A 92 -0.63 13.04 6.81
N GLN A 93 -0.14 12.06 7.57
CA GLN A 93 1.18 11.48 7.35
C GLN A 93 1.24 10.81 5.96
N ILE A 94 0.22 10.05 5.57
CA ILE A 94 0.20 9.37 4.27
C ILE A 94 0.00 10.34 3.11
N LYS A 95 -0.82 11.37 3.29
CA LYS A 95 -0.93 12.42 2.28
C LYS A 95 0.43 13.04 2.00
N HIS A 96 1.18 13.37 3.07
CA HIS A 96 2.54 13.90 2.93
C HIS A 96 3.45 12.91 2.18
N GLY A 97 3.44 11.65 2.57
CA GLY A 97 4.25 10.62 1.91
C GLY A 97 3.92 10.45 0.44
N ARG A 98 2.64 10.47 0.11
CA ARG A 98 2.20 10.36 -1.29
C ARG A 98 2.66 11.58 -2.11
N GLU A 99 2.50 12.77 -1.56
CA GLU A 99 2.82 14.01 -2.27
C GLU A 99 4.32 14.27 -2.37
N ASN A 100 5.06 14.07 -1.27
CA ASN A 100 6.47 14.48 -1.19
C ASN A 100 7.45 13.33 -1.43
N ASP A 101 7.13 12.13 -0.98
CA ASP A 101 8.02 10.97 -1.09
C ASP A 101 7.58 10.01 -2.20
N HIS A 102 6.50 10.34 -2.89
CA HIS A 102 5.95 9.58 -4.02
C HIS A 102 5.70 8.12 -3.68
N ILE A 103 5.22 7.81 -2.47
CA ILE A 103 4.93 6.42 -2.13
C ILE A 103 3.92 5.85 -3.14
N ASN A 104 4.18 4.65 -3.60
CA ASN A 104 3.32 3.93 -4.55
C ASN A 104 2.73 2.66 -3.95
N ILE A 105 3.16 2.29 -2.74
CA ILE A 105 2.52 1.22 -1.96
C ILE A 105 2.27 1.75 -0.54
N LEU A 106 1.06 1.47 -0.05
CA LEU A 106 0.66 1.78 1.31
C LEU A 106 0.68 0.49 2.14
N ALA A 107 1.39 0.49 3.25
CA ALA A 107 1.37 -0.61 4.22
C ALA A 107 0.48 -0.23 5.39
N LEU A 108 -0.43 -1.12 5.79
CA LEU A 108 -1.36 -0.89 6.89
C LEU A 108 -1.15 -1.87 8.04
N PRO A 109 -1.13 -1.37 9.29
CA PRO A 109 -0.96 -2.20 10.48
C PRO A 109 -2.33 -2.58 11.07
N SER A 110 -2.90 -3.71 10.65
CA SER A 110 -4.26 -4.12 11.02
C SER A 110 -4.49 -4.26 12.52
N ASP A 111 -3.44 -4.54 13.31
CA ASP A 111 -3.57 -4.69 14.77
C ASP A 111 -3.59 -3.33 15.50
N TYR A 112 -3.25 -2.24 14.81
CA TYR A 112 -3.05 -0.94 15.45
C TYR A 112 -4.00 0.14 14.94
N ILE A 113 -4.77 -0.13 13.89
CA ILE A 113 -5.76 0.81 13.35
C ILE A 113 -7.10 0.10 13.17
N ASP A 114 -8.20 0.83 13.34
CA ASP A 114 -9.52 0.32 13.06
C ASP A 114 -9.91 0.58 11.59
N PHE A 115 -11.07 0.06 11.20
CA PHE A 115 -11.56 0.20 9.83
C PHE A 115 -11.81 1.66 9.44
N GLU A 116 -12.37 2.46 10.36
CA GLU A 116 -12.63 3.89 10.09
C GLU A 116 -11.32 4.64 9.81
N LYS A 117 -10.27 4.36 10.60
CA LYS A 117 -8.95 4.97 10.38
C LYS A 117 -8.34 4.49 9.08
N ALA A 118 -8.45 3.20 8.78
CA ALA A 118 -7.93 2.63 7.53
C ALA A 118 -8.56 3.29 6.29
N LYS A 119 -9.87 3.55 6.33
CA LYS A 119 -10.57 4.24 5.24
C LYS A 119 -10.00 5.63 4.99
N LYS A 120 -9.77 6.40 6.05
CA LYS A 120 -9.21 7.75 5.95
C LYS A 120 -7.80 7.73 5.36
N ILE A 121 -6.99 6.77 5.81
CA ILE A 121 -5.61 6.60 5.32
C ILE A 121 -5.62 6.25 3.83
N ILE A 122 -6.45 5.30 3.42
CA ILE A 122 -6.56 4.90 2.01
C ILE A 122 -7.05 6.06 1.14
N ASP A 123 -8.05 6.79 1.59
CA ASP A 123 -8.55 7.94 0.84
C ASP A 123 -7.44 8.97 0.61
N ALA A 124 -6.66 9.26 1.65
CA ALA A 124 -5.52 10.19 1.54
C ALA A 124 -4.45 9.67 0.56
N PHE A 125 -4.20 8.36 0.56
CA PHE A 125 -3.25 7.73 -0.35
C PHE A 125 -3.72 7.81 -1.81
N LEU A 126 -4.99 7.51 -2.07
CA LEU A 126 -5.54 7.50 -3.42
C LEU A 126 -5.77 8.90 -3.98
N ASP A 127 -6.14 9.86 -3.13
CA ASP A 127 -6.42 11.24 -3.54
C ASP A 127 -5.15 12.09 -3.68
N GLY A 128 -4.06 11.71 -3.01
CA GLY A 128 -2.82 12.44 -3.04
C GLY A 128 -2.16 12.40 -4.41
N LYS A 129 -1.55 13.52 -4.81
CA LYS A 129 -0.84 13.60 -6.10
C LYS A 129 0.62 13.95 -5.87
N PRO A 130 1.54 13.15 -6.43
CA PRO A 130 2.97 13.43 -6.29
C PRO A 130 3.33 14.82 -6.80
N LYS A 131 4.06 15.58 -5.99
CA LYS A 131 4.60 16.88 -6.37
C LYS A 131 5.78 16.67 -7.30
N MET A 132 5.82 17.47 -8.37
CA MET A 132 6.78 17.27 -9.46
C MET A 132 7.88 18.35 -9.49
N GLU A 133 7.97 19.18 -8.46
CA GLU A 133 9.06 20.17 -8.37
C GLU A 133 10.42 19.48 -8.29
N LYS A 134 11.44 20.14 -8.78
CA LYS A 134 12.81 19.59 -8.92
C LYS A 134 13.33 18.94 -7.64
N LYS A 135 13.07 19.53 -6.48
CA LYS A 135 13.59 19.00 -5.21
C LYS A 135 13.02 17.61 -4.89
N TYR A 136 11.73 17.37 -5.20
CA TYR A 136 11.10 16.07 -4.96
C TYR A 136 11.62 15.02 -5.94
N LEU A 137 11.70 15.38 -7.22
CA LEU A 137 12.23 14.48 -8.26
C LEU A 137 13.69 14.12 -7.98
N ARG A 138 14.50 15.06 -7.55
CA ARG A 138 15.90 14.82 -7.17
C ARG A 138 15.99 13.80 -6.03
N ARG A 139 15.14 13.94 -5.02
CA ARG A 139 15.14 13.01 -3.88
C ARG A 139 14.74 11.59 -4.32
N MET A 140 13.73 11.47 -5.18
CA MET A 140 13.32 10.17 -5.73
C MET A 140 14.45 9.54 -6.53
N GLU A 141 15.14 10.31 -7.35
CA GLU A 141 16.29 9.83 -8.12
C GLU A 141 17.38 9.28 -7.20
N LYS A 142 17.66 9.95 -6.09
CA LYS A 142 18.64 9.48 -5.11
C LYS A 142 18.22 8.18 -4.43
N LEU A 143 16.92 7.99 -4.18
CA LEU A 143 16.41 6.74 -3.61
C LEU A 143 16.57 5.57 -4.58
N ASN A 144 16.53 5.82 -5.87
CA ASN A 144 16.58 4.79 -6.91
C ASN A 144 17.98 4.56 -7.49
N SER A 145 18.97 5.23 -6.95
CA SER A 145 20.36 5.09 -7.42
C SER A 145 21.16 4.01 -6.67
#